data_595cca3764107e2bde541c68f016b583
#
_entry.id   595cca3764107e2bde541c68f016b583
#
_cell.length_a   1.000
_cell.length_b   1.000
_cell.length_c   1.000
_cell.angle_alpha   90.00
_cell.angle_beta   90.00
_cell.angle_gamma   90.00
#
_symmetry.space_group_name_H-M   'P 1'
#
loop_
_entity.id
_entity.type
_entity.pdbx_description
1 polymer ?
#
loop_
_entity_poly.entity_id
_entity_poly.type
_entity_poly.pdbx_seq_one_letter_code
_entity_poly.pdbx_strand_id
1 'polypeptide(L)'
;MRFAWQGFQLEHPDDWAPAALTGNRSEGYARISSPTRFALQVRWKSAQKSPDLRARLDPYLDRLSRDTLRAKGSFQREVAEEEGSLVYRYLGLEQGRGCLFFSEPCKRVIFLEASAGRKDSLLPLYRDLMRTFRSEDAECVERWAVLGLDVTLPSRLEVEGRKFLTGRTQLVLRNKSVRITAERWGFGE
;
A
#
# COMPACT_ATOMS: atom_id res chain seq x y z
N MET A 1 -1.87 -8.41 -11.91
CA MET A 1 -1.28 -7.09 -12.35
C MET A 1 -0.26 -6.59 -11.35
N ARG A 2 0.73 -5.81 -11.80
CA ARG A 2 1.72 -5.19 -10.89
C ARG A 2 1.30 -3.77 -10.52
N PHE A 3 1.51 -3.42 -9.27
CA PHE A 3 1.43 -2.05 -8.76
C PHE A 3 2.81 -1.65 -8.20
N ALA A 4 3.36 -0.54 -8.68
CA ALA A 4 4.62 0.02 -8.20
C ALA A 4 4.48 1.53 -8.01
N TRP A 5 4.84 2.01 -6.82
CA TRP A 5 4.57 3.38 -6.41
C TRP A 5 5.53 3.85 -5.31
N GLN A 6 6.16 5.00 -5.49
CA GLN A 6 6.99 5.64 -4.45
C GLN A 6 8.05 4.71 -3.83
N GLY A 7 8.69 3.83 -4.62
CA GLY A 7 9.75 2.93 -4.18
C GLY A 7 9.27 1.64 -3.52
N PHE A 8 8.03 1.24 -3.70
CA PHE A 8 7.56 -0.11 -3.38
C PHE A 8 6.79 -0.71 -4.55
N GLN A 9 6.69 -2.03 -4.57
CA GLN A 9 5.90 -2.76 -5.55
C GLN A 9 5.23 -3.98 -4.91
N LEU A 10 4.10 -4.38 -5.48
CA LEU A 10 3.35 -5.58 -5.13
C LEU A 10 2.55 -6.08 -6.34
N GLU A 11 2.03 -7.28 -6.25
CA GLU A 11 1.10 -7.83 -7.23
C GLU A 11 -0.33 -7.88 -6.66
N HIS A 12 -1.30 -7.69 -7.53
CA HIS A 12 -2.72 -7.76 -7.22
C HIS A 12 -3.50 -8.38 -8.40
N PRO A 13 -4.72 -8.90 -8.19
CA PRO A 13 -5.58 -9.37 -9.27
C PRO A 13 -5.84 -8.29 -10.32
N ASP A 14 -6.08 -8.71 -11.56
CA ASP A 14 -6.15 -7.77 -12.70
C ASP A 14 -7.38 -6.87 -12.70
N ASP A 15 -8.45 -7.31 -12.05
CA ASP A 15 -9.71 -6.57 -11.88
C ASP A 15 -9.69 -5.55 -10.73
N TRP A 16 -8.57 -5.44 -10.00
CA TRP A 16 -8.44 -4.48 -8.91
C TRP A 16 -7.87 -3.16 -9.38
N ALA A 17 -8.29 -2.08 -8.72
CA ALA A 17 -7.86 -0.73 -9.06
C ALA A 17 -7.43 0.08 -7.83
N PRO A 18 -6.54 1.08 -8.02
CA PRO A 18 -6.22 2.04 -6.98
C PRO A 18 -7.48 2.81 -6.55
N ALA A 19 -7.86 2.65 -5.29
CA ALA A 19 -8.97 3.38 -4.68
C ALA A 19 -8.52 4.68 -4.00
N ALA A 20 -7.28 4.69 -3.52
CA ALA A 20 -6.67 5.89 -2.95
C ALA A 20 -5.15 5.85 -3.14
N LEU A 21 -4.59 6.97 -3.55
CA LEU A 21 -3.15 7.20 -3.62
C LEU A 21 -2.88 8.59 -3.06
N THR A 22 -2.09 8.71 -2.02
CA THR A 22 -1.79 10.01 -1.39
C THR A 22 -0.33 10.07 -0.94
N GLY A 23 0.15 11.27 -0.69
CA GLY A 23 1.49 11.49 -0.15
C GLY A 23 2.58 11.54 -1.20
N ASN A 24 3.79 11.46 -0.71
CA ASN A 24 5.02 11.57 -1.47
C ASN A 24 5.99 10.45 -1.06
N ARG A 25 7.27 10.56 -1.45
CA ARG A 25 8.28 9.55 -1.12
C ARG A 25 8.51 9.39 0.39
N SER A 26 8.36 10.48 1.19
CA SER A 26 8.62 10.43 2.63
C SER A 26 7.47 9.88 3.45
N GLU A 27 6.24 10.14 3.05
CA GLU A 27 5.05 9.59 3.71
C GLU A 27 3.87 9.51 2.77
N GLY A 28 3.04 8.52 2.96
CA GLY A 28 1.86 8.37 2.13
C GLY A 28 1.04 7.11 2.39
N TYR A 29 0.08 6.93 1.51
CA TYR A 29 -0.91 5.88 1.58
C TYR A 29 -1.31 5.46 0.18
N ALA A 30 -1.36 4.16 -0.05
CA ALA A 30 -1.92 3.54 -1.23
C ALA A 30 -2.96 2.48 -0.83
N ARG A 31 -4.11 2.49 -1.47
CA ARG A 31 -5.13 1.45 -1.35
C ARG A 31 -5.52 0.96 -2.73
N ILE A 32 -5.49 -0.35 -2.91
CA ILE A 32 -5.93 -1.05 -4.11
C ILE A 32 -7.13 -1.90 -3.68
N SER A 33 -8.24 -1.78 -4.36
CA SER A 33 -9.49 -2.46 -3.97
C SER A 33 -10.03 -3.30 -5.12
N SER A 34 -10.61 -4.43 -4.75
CA SER A 34 -11.42 -5.22 -5.66
C SER A 34 -12.76 -4.54 -5.94
N PRO A 35 -13.48 -4.95 -6.99
CA PRO A 35 -14.87 -4.57 -7.19
C PRO A 35 -15.81 -5.01 -6.06
N THR A 36 -15.37 -5.97 -5.25
CA THR A 36 -16.13 -6.50 -4.10
C THR A 36 -15.69 -5.86 -2.79
N ARG A 37 -15.20 -6.65 -1.83
CA ARG A 37 -14.89 -6.17 -0.47
C ARG A 37 -13.43 -6.34 -0.07
N PHE A 38 -12.58 -6.86 -0.97
CA PHE A 38 -11.16 -7.03 -0.67
C PHE A 38 -10.39 -5.76 -0.94
N ALA A 39 -9.40 -5.48 -0.13
CA ALA A 39 -8.46 -4.40 -0.36
C ALA A 39 -7.05 -4.75 0.13
N LEU A 40 -6.07 -4.22 -0.58
CA LEU A 40 -4.67 -4.13 -0.13
C LEU A 40 -4.36 -2.67 0.19
N GLN A 41 -3.66 -2.43 1.28
CA GLN A 41 -3.20 -1.09 1.62
C GLN A 41 -1.74 -1.09 2.07
N VAL A 42 -1.07 -0.04 1.67
CA VAL A 42 0.31 0.26 2.05
C VAL A 42 0.33 1.67 2.62
N ARG A 43 0.90 1.83 3.80
CA ARG A 43 1.24 3.14 4.37
C ARG A 43 2.74 3.16 4.63
N TRP A 44 3.35 4.28 4.39
CA TRP A 44 4.77 4.45 4.64
C TRP A 44 5.04 5.80 5.28
N LYS A 45 6.09 5.84 6.09
CA LYS A 45 6.60 7.07 6.66
C LYS A 45 8.11 6.95 6.87
N SER A 46 8.86 7.94 6.41
CA SER A 46 10.30 8.00 6.62
C SER A 46 10.65 8.08 8.10
N ALA A 47 11.69 7.35 8.49
CA ALA A 47 12.26 7.35 9.83
C ALA A 47 13.77 7.11 9.72
N GLN A 48 14.57 7.81 10.51
CA GLN A 48 16.04 7.64 10.49
C GLN A 48 16.48 6.32 11.11
N LYS A 49 15.71 5.82 12.08
CA LYS A 49 15.93 4.54 12.76
C LYS A 49 14.59 3.88 13.03
N SER A 50 14.62 2.59 13.35
CA SER A 50 13.40 1.87 13.74
C SER A 50 12.75 2.55 14.96
N PRO A 51 11.51 3.02 14.84
CA PRO A 51 10.75 3.55 15.96
C PRO A 51 10.14 2.40 16.77
N ASP A 52 9.51 2.75 17.90
CA ASP A 52 8.61 1.83 18.58
C ASP A 52 7.40 1.50 17.67
N LEU A 53 7.40 0.30 17.12
CA LEU A 53 6.35 -0.16 16.21
C LEU A 53 5.02 -0.39 16.94
N ARG A 54 5.05 -0.78 18.21
CA ARG A 54 3.83 -0.94 19.03
C ARG A 54 3.13 0.40 19.23
N ALA A 55 3.85 1.43 19.58
CA ALA A 55 3.31 2.79 19.72
C ALA A 55 2.69 3.33 18.41
N ARG A 56 3.02 2.72 17.26
CA ARG A 56 2.42 3.03 15.96
C ARG A 56 1.20 2.18 15.63
N LEU A 57 1.22 0.90 15.99
CA LEU A 57 0.16 -0.04 15.67
C LEU A 57 -1.04 0.07 16.60
N ASP A 58 -0.80 0.20 17.90
CA ASP A 58 -1.88 0.18 18.90
C ASP A 58 -2.93 1.28 18.67
N PRO A 59 -2.58 2.56 18.40
CA PRO A 59 -3.60 3.58 18.10
C PRO A 59 -4.46 3.27 16.88
N TYR A 60 -3.89 2.58 15.87
CA TYR A 60 -4.63 2.15 14.72
C TYR A 60 -5.68 1.08 15.06
N LEU A 61 -5.26 0.03 15.78
CA LEU A 61 -6.15 -1.06 16.20
C LEU A 61 -7.21 -0.57 17.20
N ASP A 62 -6.86 0.35 18.09
CA ASP A 62 -7.79 0.97 19.06
C ASP A 62 -8.86 1.82 18.34
N ARG A 63 -8.49 2.50 17.25
CA ARG A 63 -9.47 3.20 16.41
C ARG A 63 -10.47 2.22 15.79
N LEU A 64 -9.98 1.14 15.17
CA LEU A 64 -10.85 0.11 14.58
C LEU A 64 -11.77 -0.53 15.61
N SER A 65 -11.25 -0.77 16.83
CA SER A 65 -12.04 -1.27 17.96
C SER A 65 -13.18 -0.30 18.30
N ARG A 66 -12.86 0.98 18.50
CA ARG A 66 -13.86 2.01 18.83
C ARG A 66 -14.94 2.14 17.75
N ASP A 67 -14.54 2.13 16.49
CA ASP A 67 -15.49 2.23 15.37
C ASP A 67 -16.41 1.01 15.30
N THR A 68 -15.86 -0.19 15.55
CA THR A 68 -16.63 -1.43 15.63
C THR A 68 -17.62 -1.42 16.79
N LEU A 69 -17.19 -1.00 17.97
CA LEU A 69 -18.05 -0.93 19.17
C LEU A 69 -19.18 0.11 19.01
N ARG A 70 -18.90 1.27 18.39
CA ARG A 70 -19.92 2.26 18.06
C ARG A 70 -21.01 1.70 17.13
N ALA A 71 -20.62 0.82 16.21
CA ALA A 71 -21.55 0.10 15.33
C ALA A 71 -22.18 -1.14 16.01
N LYS A 72 -22.07 -1.27 17.35
CA LYS A 72 -22.58 -2.40 18.15
C LYS A 72 -22.03 -3.76 17.73
N GLY A 73 -20.85 -3.78 17.13
CA GLY A 73 -20.12 -4.99 16.75
C GLY A 73 -19.17 -5.47 17.86
N SER A 74 -18.61 -6.66 17.68
CA SER A 74 -17.53 -7.21 18.51
C SER A 74 -16.19 -7.04 17.80
N PHE A 75 -15.14 -6.68 18.55
CA PHE A 75 -13.80 -6.54 18.03
C PHE A 75 -12.85 -7.52 18.72
N GLN A 76 -12.03 -8.20 17.91
CA GLN A 76 -10.96 -9.08 18.37
C GLN A 76 -9.68 -8.69 17.65
N ARG A 77 -8.54 -8.76 18.32
CA ARG A 77 -7.22 -8.53 17.73
C ARG A 77 -6.17 -9.47 18.28
N GLU A 78 -5.21 -9.80 17.47
CA GLU A 78 -4.00 -10.51 17.85
C GLU A 78 -2.81 -9.78 17.22
N VAL A 79 -1.73 -9.69 17.99
CA VAL A 79 -0.47 -9.07 17.55
C VAL A 79 0.67 -9.97 18.02
N ALA A 80 1.52 -10.38 17.09
CA ALA A 80 2.74 -11.12 17.35
C ALA A 80 3.95 -10.32 16.86
N GLU A 81 5.09 -10.55 17.48
CA GLU A 81 6.37 -10.00 17.02
C GLU A 81 7.14 -11.11 16.32
N GLU A 82 7.54 -10.87 15.07
CA GLU A 82 8.26 -11.81 14.22
C GLU A 82 9.42 -11.07 13.54
N GLU A 83 10.65 -11.49 13.83
CA GLU A 83 11.88 -10.96 13.19
C GLU A 83 11.96 -9.42 13.15
N GLY A 84 11.59 -8.77 14.26
CA GLY A 84 11.60 -7.29 14.35
C GLY A 84 10.45 -6.59 13.66
N SER A 85 9.44 -7.34 13.22
CA SER A 85 8.18 -6.85 12.65
C SER A 85 7.02 -7.16 13.58
N LEU A 86 5.96 -6.36 13.53
CA LEU A 86 4.69 -6.68 14.17
C LEU A 86 3.73 -7.26 13.13
N VAL A 87 3.37 -8.53 13.29
CA VAL A 87 2.31 -9.16 12.51
C VAL A 87 1.02 -9.08 13.32
N TYR A 88 -0.07 -8.72 12.67
CA TYR A 88 -1.34 -8.56 13.37
C TYR A 88 -2.50 -9.08 12.54
N ARG A 89 -3.57 -9.42 13.24
CA ARG A 89 -4.90 -9.66 12.67
C ARG A 89 -5.98 -9.05 13.53
N TYR A 90 -7.07 -8.68 12.91
CA TYR A 90 -8.27 -8.23 13.62
C TYR A 90 -9.55 -8.73 12.96
N LEU A 91 -10.60 -8.79 13.75
CA LEU A 91 -11.96 -9.07 13.34
C LEU A 91 -12.89 -8.04 13.99
N GLY A 92 -13.50 -7.19 13.17
CA GLY A 92 -14.39 -6.12 13.60
C GLY A 92 -15.57 -5.98 12.64
N LEU A 93 -15.84 -4.79 12.12
CA LEU A 93 -16.76 -4.56 11.00
C LEU A 93 -16.29 -5.28 9.73
N GLU A 94 -15.00 -5.25 9.53
CA GLU A 94 -14.26 -6.01 8.53
C GLU A 94 -13.22 -6.88 9.26
N GLN A 95 -12.55 -7.73 8.53
CA GLN A 95 -11.35 -8.39 9.00
C GLN A 95 -10.12 -7.84 8.29
N GLY A 96 -8.99 -7.87 8.97
CA GLY A 96 -7.71 -7.50 8.40
C GLY A 96 -6.56 -8.36 8.91
N ARG A 97 -5.56 -8.51 8.05
CA ARG A 97 -4.25 -9.08 8.38
C ARG A 97 -3.18 -8.18 7.82
N GLY A 98 -2.17 -7.91 8.61
CA GLY A 98 -1.11 -7.03 8.19
C GLY A 98 0.20 -7.24 8.92
N CYS A 99 1.20 -6.51 8.48
CA CYS A 99 2.45 -6.38 9.19
C CYS A 99 2.91 -4.92 9.20
N LEU A 100 3.62 -4.57 10.26
CA LEU A 100 4.27 -3.29 10.44
C LEU A 100 5.75 -3.53 10.69
N PHE A 101 6.61 -2.95 9.89
CA PHE A 101 8.06 -3.13 9.99
C PHE A 101 8.82 -1.87 9.58
N PHE A 102 10.08 -1.82 10.00
CA PHE A 102 11.03 -0.81 9.54
C PHE A 102 11.91 -1.40 8.44
N SER A 103 11.90 -0.77 7.26
CA SER A 103 12.79 -1.11 6.15
C SER A 103 14.07 -0.29 6.26
N GLU A 104 15.17 -0.94 6.66
CA GLU A 104 16.48 -0.30 6.79
C GLU A 104 16.99 0.29 5.47
N PRO A 105 16.90 -0.42 4.32
CA PRO A 105 17.35 0.12 3.04
C PRO A 105 16.61 1.41 2.64
N CYS A 106 15.31 1.46 2.85
CA CYS A 106 14.47 2.60 2.46
C CYS A 106 14.35 3.67 3.54
N LYS A 107 14.83 3.40 4.78
CA LYS A 107 14.64 4.26 5.95
C LYS A 107 13.18 4.64 6.14
N ARG A 108 12.28 3.63 6.08
CA ARG A 108 10.83 3.82 6.19
C ARG A 108 10.20 2.81 7.14
N VAL A 109 9.23 3.28 7.91
CA VAL A 109 8.24 2.40 8.53
C VAL A 109 7.18 2.10 7.50
N ILE A 110 6.91 0.82 7.29
CA ILE A 110 5.95 0.33 6.30
C ILE A 110 4.87 -0.47 7.01
N PHE A 111 3.64 -0.13 6.70
CA PHE A 111 2.43 -0.78 7.17
C PHE A 111 1.74 -1.43 5.96
N LEU A 112 1.70 -2.75 5.96
CA LEU A 112 1.03 -3.55 4.92
C LEU A 112 -0.19 -4.21 5.51
N GLU A 113 -1.32 -4.15 4.81
CA GLU A 113 -2.53 -4.81 5.24
C GLU A 113 -3.34 -5.31 4.04
N ALA A 114 -3.88 -6.52 4.20
CA ALA A 114 -4.99 -7.03 3.41
C ALA A 114 -6.26 -6.98 4.28
N SER A 115 -7.36 -6.51 3.72
CA SER A 115 -8.66 -6.45 4.40
C SER A 115 -9.79 -7.01 3.53
N ALA A 116 -10.82 -7.51 4.19
CA ALA A 116 -11.99 -8.09 3.52
C ALA A 116 -13.22 -8.05 4.42
N GLY A 117 -14.38 -8.42 3.89
CA GLY A 117 -15.58 -8.65 4.68
C GLY A 117 -15.39 -9.77 5.71
N ARG A 118 -16.13 -9.74 6.82
CA ARG A 118 -15.95 -10.67 7.97
C ARG A 118 -15.94 -12.16 7.62
N LYS A 119 -16.65 -12.55 6.56
CA LYS A 119 -16.84 -13.97 6.18
C LYS A 119 -15.91 -14.43 5.06
N ASP A 120 -15.11 -13.54 4.51
CA ASP A 120 -14.27 -13.84 3.37
C ASP A 120 -12.95 -14.51 3.82
N SER A 121 -12.36 -15.33 2.97
CA SER A 121 -11.05 -15.95 3.26
C SER A 121 -9.92 -14.97 2.90
N LEU A 122 -9.30 -14.38 3.91
CA LEU A 122 -8.26 -13.35 3.73
C LEU A 122 -6.82 -13.91 3.65
N LEU A 123 -6.61 -15.13 4.15
CA LEU A 123 -5.26 -15.71 4.29
C LEU A 123 -4.52 -15.89 2.96
N PRO A 124 -5.13 -16.35 1.85
CA PRO A 124 -4.44 -16.44 0.57
C PRO A 124 -3.96 -15.07 0.07
N LEU A 125 -4.84 -14.07 0.10
CA LEU A 125 -4.52 -12.71 -0.31
C LEU A 125 -3.38 -12.09 0.52
N TYR A 126 -3.41 -12.29 1.84
CA TYR A 126 -2.33 -11.83 2.72
C TYR A 126 -0.99 -12.49 2.39
N ARG A 127 -0.99 -13.82 2.15
CA ARG A 127 0.23 -14.55 1.76
C ARG A 127 0.80 -14.04 0.43
N ASP A 128 -0.05 -13.79 -0.55
CA ASP A 128 0.36 -13.26 -1.84
C ASP A 128 0.91 -11.83 -1.71
N LEU A 129 0.28 -10.99 -0.89
CA LEU A 129 0.80 -9.65 -0.57
C LEU A 129 2.21 -9.75 0.01
N MET A 130 2.42 -10.58 1.04
CA MET A 130 3.72 -10.72 1.69
C MET A 130 4.78 -11.31 0.75
N ARG A 131 4.39 -12.25 -0.12
CA ARG A 131 5.28 -12.87 -1.10
C ARG A 131 5.73 -11.90 -2.19
N THR A 132 4.85 -11.01 -2.64
CA THR A 132 5.09 -10.14 -3.81
C THR A 132 5.52 -8.73 -3.44
N PHE A 133 5.29 -8.30 -2.20
CA PHE A 133 5.71 -6.99 -1.75
C PHE A 133 7.24 -6.85 -1.76
N ARG A 134 7.71 -5.77 -2.35
CA ARG A 134 9.12 -5.34 -2.31
C ARG A 134 9.18 -3.85 -2.02
N SER A 135 10.12 -3.46 -1.19
CA SER A 135 10.44 -2.07 -0.89
C SER A 135 11.93 -1.90 -1.09
N GLU A 136 12.29 -1.11 -2.09
CA GLU A 136 13.68 -0.92 -2.49
C GLU A 136 13.99 0.58 -2.51
N ASP A 137 15.16 0.94 -2.00
CA ASP A 137 15.71 2.26 -2.29
C ASP A 137 16.43 2.18 -3.64
N ALA A 138 15.75 2.61 -4.68
CA ALA A 138 16.31 2.62 -6.01
C ALA A 138 17.37 3.73 -6.11
N GLU A 139 18.65 3.36 -6.18
CA GLU A 139 19.73 4.32 -6.30
C GLU A 139 19.69 5.07 -7.64
N CYS A 140 19.36 4.38 -8.74
CA CYS A 140 19.42 4.94 -10.09
C CYS A 140 18.08 5.02 -10.79
N VAL A 141 17.25 3.98 -10.69
CA VAL A 141 15.96 3.87 -11.38
C VAL A 141 14.87 3.37 -10.45
N GLU A 142 13.65 3.78 -10.71
CA GLU A 142 12.45 3.41 -9.96
C GLU A 142 11.36 2.98 -10.91
N ARG A 143 10.63 1.93 -10.55
CA ARG A 143 9.49 1.43 -11.31
C ARG A 143 8.21 2.11 -10.87
N TRP A 144 7.39 2.48 -11.86
CA TRP A 144 6.07 3.04 -11.69
C TRP A 144 5.07 2.19 -12.46
N ALA A 145 4.19 1.49 -11.76
CA ALA A 145 3.20 0.62 -12.38
C ALA A 145 1.82 0.84 -11.77
N VAL A 146 0.87 1.26 -12.59
CA VAL A 146 -0.51 1.52 -12.17
C VAL A 146 -1.47 1.42 -13.37
N LEU A 147 -2.57 0.69 -13.21
CA LEU A 147 -3.62 0.56 -14.23
C LEU A 147 -3.06 0.23 -15.64
N GLY A 148 -2.12 -0.71 -15.70
CA GLY A 148 -1.49 -1.16 -16.93
C GLY A 148 -0.41 -0.23 -17.50
N LEU A 149 -0.23 1.00 -16.98
CA LEU A 149 0.99 1.75 -17.18
C LEU A 149 2.11 1.05 -16.40
N ASP A 150 3.24 0.77 -17.01
CA ASP A 150 4.40 0.14 -16.38
C ASP A 150 5.67 0.71 -17.02
N VAL A 151 6.39 1.56 -16.28
CA VAL A 151 7.57 2.27 -16.75
C VAL A 151 8.66 2.29 -15.70
N THR A 152 9.91 2.24 -16.14
CA THR A 152 11.09 2.42 -15.29
C THR A 152 11.72 3.75 -15.63
N LEU A 153 11.88 4.60 -14.62
CA LEU A 153 12.31 5.99 -14.77
C LEU A 153 13.45 6.29 -13.79
N PRO A 154 14.20 7.38 -13.98
CA PRO A 154 15.18 7.82 -13.00
C PRO A 154 14.57 7.90 -11.59
N SER A 155 15.33 7.51 -10.58
CA SER A 155 14.90 7.59 -9.19
C SER A 155 14.72 9.05 -8.73
N ARG A 156 14.09 9.23 -7.54
CA ARG A 156 13.86 10.54 -6.91
C ARG A 156 12.94 11.49 -7.72
N LEU A 157 12.11 10.94 -8.58
CA LEU A 157 10.98 11.66 -9.13
C LEU A 157 9.82 11.64 -8.13
N GLU A 158 9.09 12.75 -8.05
CA GLU A 158 7.87 12.87 -7.24
C GLU A 158 6.65 13.02 -8.14
N VAL A 159 5.51 12.55 -7.68
CA VAL A 159 4.26 12.70 -8.42
C VAL A 159 3.80 14.15 -8.34
N GLU A 160 3.88 14.88 -9.45
CA GLU A 160 3.32 16.22 -9.62
C GLU A 160 1.82 16.16 -9.96
N GLY A 161 1.44 15.15 -10.76
CA GLY A 161 0.05 14.98 -11.16
C GLY A 161 -0.26 13.56 -11.62
N ARG A 162 -1.53 13.20 -11.58
CA ARG A 162 -2.02 11.93 -12.10
C ARG A 162 -3.44 12.08 -12.63
N LYS A 163 -3.77 11.31 -13.66
CA LYS A 163 -5.14 11.19 -14.19
C LYS A 163 -5.40 9.72 -14.49
N PHE A 164 -6.45 9.19 -13.90
CA PHE A 164 -6.92 7.82 -14.10
C PHE A 164 -8.35 7.92 -14.64
N LEU A 165 -8.47 7.84 -15.95
CA LEU A 165 -9.73 7.91 -16.67
C LEU A 165 -9.94 6.58 -17.41
N THR A 166 -11.18 6.27 -17.76
CA THR A 166 -11.47 5.15 -18.64
C THR A 166 -10.68 5.32 -19.94
N GLY A 167 -9.84 4.32 -20.26
CA GLY A 167 -9.01 4.33 -21.46
C GLY A 167 -7.75 5.23 -21.38
N ARG A 168 -7.49 5.95 -20.29
CA ARG A 168 -6.27 6.77 -20.16
C ARG A 168 -5.70 6.76 -18.74
N THR A 169 -4.46 6.32 -18.62
CA THR A 169 -3.66 6.45 -17.40
C THR A 169 -2.51 7.41 -17.66
N GLN A 170 -2.39 8.45 -16.85
CA GLN A 170 -1.33 9.45 -16.97
C GLN A 170 -0.67 9.67 -15.60
N LEU A 171 0.66 9.68 -15.58
CA LEU A 171 1.49 10.13 -14.47
C LEU A 171 2.37 11.29 -14.93
N VAL A 172 2.39 12.36 -14.16
CA VAL A 172 3.32 13.45 -14.31
C VAL A 172 4.27 13.41 -13.13
N LEU A 173 5.52 13.17 -13.41
CA LEU A 173 6.60 12.98 -12.45
C LEU A 173 7.63 14.08 -12.60
N ARG A 174 8.16 14.60 -11.50
CA ARG A 174 9.08 15.72 -11.51
C ARG A 174 10.16 15.60 -10.43
N ASN A 175 11.33 16.12 -10.73
CA ASN A 175 12.32 16.55 -9.76
C ASN A 175 12.81 17.99 -10.12
N LYS A 176 13.90 18.45 -9.51
CA LYS A 176 14.44 19.81 -9.76
C LYS A 176 14.84 20.05 -11.21
N SER A 177 15.25 19.02 -11.94
CA SER A 177 15.88 19.12 -13.27
C SER A 177 15.04 18.57 -14.40
N VAL A 178 14.11 17.64 -14.11
CA VAL A 178 13.39 16.88 -15.12
C VAL A 178 11.92 16.81 -14.76
N ARG A 179 11.07 16.95 -15.78
CA ARG A 179 9.63 16.67 -15.73
C ARG A 179 9.30 15.62 -16.79
N ILE A 180 8.69 14.52 -16.39
CA ILE A 180 8.35 13.40 -17.27
C ILE A 180 6.85 13.19 -17.20
N THR A 181 6.23 13.03 -18.38
CA THR A 181 4.84 12.58 -18.48
C THR A 181 4.84 11.19 -19.09
N ALA A 182 4.33 10.22 -18.34
CA ALA A 182 4.11 8.86 -18.81
C ALA A 182 2.61 8.63 -18.99
N GLU A 183 2.22 8.13 -20.16
CA GLU A 183 0.82 7.90 -20.50
C GLU A 183 0.62 6.51 -21.11
N ARG A 184 -0.51 5.91 -20.75
CA ARG A 184 -1.06 4.72 -21.41
C ARG A 184 -2.45 5.05 -21.92
N TRP A 185 -2.67 4.79 -23.18
CA TRP A 185 -3.97 4.85 -23.84
C TRP A 185 -4.48 3.41 -24.02
N GLY A 186 -5.64 3.09 -23.43
CA GLY A 186 -6.37 1.86 -23.69
C GLY A 186 -7.46 2.19 -24.70
N PHE A 187 -7.37 1.62 -25.87
CA PHE A 187 -8.50 1.61 -26.79
C PHE A 187 -9.44 0.52 -26.28
N GLY A 188 -10.66 0.90 -25.89
CA GLY A 188 -11.69 -0.10 -25.60
C GLY A 188 -11.94 -0.90 -26.89
N GLU A 189 -11.81 -2.22 -26.80
CA GLU A 189 -12.41 -3.13 -27.76
C GLU A 189 -13.92 -3.17 -27.56
#